data_e3739a5e10205fd0b26d4ca5d457386a
#
_entry.id   e3739a5e10205fd0b26d4ca5d457386a
#
_cell.length_a   1.000
_cell.length_b   1.000
_cell.length_c   1.000
_cell.angle_alpha   90.00
_cell.angle_beta   90.00
_cell.angle_gamma   90.00
#
_symmetry.space_group_name_H-M   'P 1'
#
loop_
_entity.id
_entity.type
_entity.pdbx_description
1 polymer ?
#
loop_
_entity_poly.entity_id
_entity_poly.type
_entity_poly.pdbx_seq_one_letter_code
_entity_poly.pdbx_strand_id
1 'polypeptide(L)'
;RRGRPFQPSHIAQAIGVEYAEMVENWFAGKLEPSFSQLASIATYLGCNIAWLQHGDIPRFPTQYSRIPEFAEEGVTWLLDLEHPEERPTNIYFVRSTSQSGELLVIKQYGEWQCKTYRTPYHVSEEIGNGGESSLAHLLVIWQLLYRIYVKTSDLLVQSFLVSPEEFTLLLEGNEHPLKVLQHHTASPWWEDIWDTSMFMKSNYWSGWEQLCTRMQRALEVRPHLLPVIEQLKAESHPFINQAKLLYKKEYIYKNSNH
;
A
#
# COMPACT_ATOMS: atom_id res chain seq x y z
N ARG A 1 8.41 -12.36 -0.58
CA ARG A 1 9.83 -12.58 -0.88
C ARG A 1 10.49 -11.25 -1.21
N ARG A 2 10.93 -10.50 -0.19
CA ARG A 2 11.65 -9.25 -0.37
C ARG A 2 13.11 -9.56 -0.75
N GLY A 3 13.65 -8.82 -1.74
CA GLY A 3 15.09 -8.75 -1.94
C GLY A 3 15.76 -9.83 -2.78
N ARG A 4 15.07 -10.45 -3.75
CA ARG A 4 15.81 -11.17 -4.79
C ARG A 4 16.57 -10.15 -5.65
N PRO A 5 17.86 -10.40 -5.95
CA PRO A 5 18.57 -9.54 -6.87
C PRO A 5 17.86 -9.54 -8.22
N PHE A 6 17.78 -8.37 -8.81
CA PHE A 6 17.21 -8.14 -10.13
C PHE A 6 17.99 -8.99 -11.16
N GLN A 7 17.31 -9.91 -11.84
CA GLN A 7 17.92 -10.78 -12.83
C GLN A 7 17.29 -10.59 -14.22
N PRO A 8 18.07 -10.42 -15.27
CA PRO A 8 17.57 -10.30 -16.64
C PRO A 8 16.63 -11.42 -17.07
N SER A 9 16.88 -12.66 -16.59
CA SER A 9 16.02 -13.82 -16.88
C SER A 9 14.60 -13.68 -16.34
N HIS A 10 14.41 -13.05 -15.15
CA HIS A 10 13.08 -12.82 -14.59
C HIS A 10 12.32 -11.78 -15.42
N ILE A 11 13.01 -10.74 -15.89
CA ILE A 11 12.39 -9.74 -16.77
C ILE A 11 12.02 -10.38 -18.10
N ALA A 12 12.93 -11.12 -18.74
CA ALA A 12 12.67 -11.80 -20.00
C ALA A 12 11.39 -12.64 -19.91
N GLN A 13 11.29 -13.47 -18.87
CA GLN A 13 10.11 -14.30 -18.63
C GLN A 13 8.86 -13.45 -18.40
N ALA A 14 8.94 -12.39 -17.59
CA ALA A 14 7.79 -11.54 -17.24
C ALA A 14 7.23 -10.75 -18.43
N ILE A 15 8.09 -10.33 -19.37
CA ILE A 15 7.69 -9.54 -20.54
C ILE A 15 7.54 -10.39 -21.82
N GLY A 16 7.68 -11.73 -21.70
CA GLY A 16 7.50 -12.66 -22.84
C GLY A 16 8.62 -12.62 -23.87
N VAL A 17 9.86 -12.29 -23.44
CA VAL A 17 11.05 -12.35 -24.31
C VAL A 17 11.68 -13.74 -24.18
N GLU A 18 11.96 -14.37 -25.33
CA GLU A 18 12.38 -15.78 -25.40
C GLU A 18 13.74 -16.04 -24.72
N TYR A 19 14.69 -15.10 -24.82
CA TYR A 19 16.05 -15.27 -24.31
C TYR A 19 16.45 -14.16 -23.35
N ALA A 20 16.98 -14.53 -22.18
CA ALA A 20 17.50 -13.58 -21.18
C ALA A 20 18.64 -12.71 -21.72
N GLU A 21 19.46 -13.25 -22.66
CA GLU A 21 20.55 -12.54 -23.32
C GLU A 21 20.10 -11.24 -23.99
N MET A 22 18.86 -11.19 -24.54
CA MET A 22 18.33 -9.96 -25.11
C MET A 22 18.21 -8.86 -24.05
N VAL A 23 17.68 -9.20 -22.87
CA VAL A 23 17.54 -8.27 -21.75
C VAL A 23 18.91 -7.85 -21.21
N GLU A 24 19.86 -8.77 -21.13
CA GLU A 24 21.25 -8.46 -20.76
C GLU A 24 21.88 -7.47 -21.74
N ASN A 25 21.68 -7.67 -23.03
CA ASN A 25 22.19 -6.79 -24.06
C ASN A 25 21.55 -5.39 -24.03
N TRP A 26 20.27 -5.29 -23.67
CA TRP A 26 19.62 -3.98 -23.44
C TRP A 26 20.25 -3.23 -22.26
N PHE A 27 20.42 -3.91 -21.12
CA PHE A 27 21.05 -3.28 -19.96
C PHE A 27 22.53 -2.96 -20.16
N ALA A 28 23.20 -3.71 -21.01
CA ALA A 28 24.58 -3.43 -21.38
C ALA A 28 24.71 -2.34 -22.47
N GLY A 29 23.61 -1.81 -22.98
CA GLY A 29 23.59 -0.82 -24.06
C GLY A 29 24.08 -1.35 -25.41
N LYS A 30 24.07 -2.67 -25.61
CA LYS A 30 24.49 -3.34 -26.86
C LYS A 30 23.38 -3.44 -27.90
N LEU A 31 22.14 -3.50 -27.44
CA LEU A 31 20.93 -3.52 -28.25
C LEU A 31 19.93 -2.50 -27.69
N GLU A 32 19.11 -1.97 -28.57
CA GLU A 32 18.04 -1.06 -28.19
C GLU A 32 16.70 -1.84 -28.10
N PRO A 33 15.97 -1.77 -26.96
CA PRO A 33 14.65 -2.37 -26.88
C PRO A 33 13.63 -1.57 -27.71
N SER A 34 12.65 -2.24 -28.29
CA SER A 34 11.53 -1.56 -28.96
C SER A 34 10.66 -0.78 -27.95
N PHE A 35 9.86 0.17 -28.40
CA PHE A 35 8.94 0.92 -27.53
C PHE A 35 7.94 0.00 -26.82
N SER A 36 7.49 -1.09 -27.44
CA SER A 36 6.62 -2.07 -26.78
C SER A 36 7.33 -2.84 -25.68
N GLN A 37 8.61 -3.18 -25.88
CA GLN A 37 9.44 -3.81 -24.86
C GLN A 37 9.73 -2.86 -23.69
N LEU A 38 10.02 -1.58 -23.97
CA LEU A 38 10.14 -0.55 -22.92
C LEU A 38 8.86 -0.41 -22.12
N ALA A 39 7.69 -0.40 -22.77
CA ALA A 39 6.40 -0.35 -22.08
C ALA A 39 6.19 -1.58 -21.16
N SER A 40 6.53 -2.78 -21.64
CA SER A 40 6.43 -4.01 -20.83
C SER A 40 7.40 -3.99 -19.64
N ILE A 41 8.63 -3.52 -19.84
CA ILE A 41 9.62 -3.34 -18.76
C ILE A 41 9.11 -2.32 -17.75
N ALA A 42 8.59 -1.17 -18.21
CA ALA A 42 8.05 -0.13 -17.33
C ALA A 42 6.90 -0.66 -16.47
N THR A 43 5.99 -1.42 -17.06
CA THR A 43 4.87 -2.07 -16.35
C THR A 43 5.39 -3.06 -15.30
N TYR A 44 6.31 -3.94 -15.67
CA TYR A 44 6.88 -4.93 -14.75
C TYR A 44 7.58 -4.31 -13.55
N LEU A 45 8.34 -3.23 -13.80
CA LEU A 45 9.08 -2.51 -12.76
C LEU A 45 8.23 -1.48 -11.99
N GLY A 46 7.01 -1.18 -12.46
CA GLY A 46 6.19 -0.10 -11.91
C GLY A 46 6.81 1.28 -12.11
N CYS A 47 7.71 1.44 -13.09
CA CYS A 47 8.36 2.71 -13.35
C CYS A 47 7.66 3.50 -14.48
N ASN A 48 7.98 4.79 -14.56
CA ASN A 48 7.44 5.66 -15.59
C ASN A 48 8.09 5.35 -16.93
N ILE A 49 7.28 5.03 -17.95
CA ILE A 49 7.77 4.75 -19.31
C ILE A 49 8.53 5.94 -19.91
N ALA A 50 8.08 7.18 -19.69
CA ALA A 50 8.76 8.36 -20.20
C ALA A 50 10.13 8.56 -19.54
N TRP A 51 10.30 8.14 -18.27
CA TRP A 51 11.62 8.08 -17.66
C TRP A 51 12.56 7.09 -18.39
N LEU A 52 12.08 5.90 -18.73
CA LEU A 52 12.87 4.92 -19.47
C LEU A 52 13.29 5.45 -20.87
N GLN A 53 12.45 6.28 -21.48
CA GLN A 53 12.70 6.84 -22.81
C GLN A 53 13.56 8.10 -22.81
N HIS A 54 13.41 8.97 -21.80
CA HIS A 54 13.95 10.32 -21.82
C HIS A 54 14.82 10.69 -20.61
N GLY A 55 14.64 10.02 -19.47
CA GLY A 55 15.51 10.16 -18.29
C GLY A 55 15.27 11.36 -17.39
N ASP A 56 14.38 12.27 -17.75
CA ASP A 56 14.24 13.63 -17.16
C ASP A 56 13.05 13.82 -16.21
N ILE A 57 12.36 12.73 -15.87
CA ILE A 57 11.18 12.74 -14.96
C ILE A 57 11.33 11.68 -13.85
N PRO A 58 10.55 11.77 -12.77
CA PRO A 58 10.61 10.79 -11.69
C PRO A 58 10.41 9.34 -12.18
N ARG A 59 11.25 8.44 -11.67
CA ARG A 59 11.23 7.01 -12.05
C ARG A 59 9.95 6.31 -11.60
N PHE A 60 9.55 6.57 -10.34
CA PHE A 60 8.43 5.93 -9.65
C PHE A 60 7.46 6.99 -9.16
N PRO A 61 6.61 7.54 -10.04
CA PRO A 61 5.79 8.70 -9.71
C PRO A 61 4.84 8.42 -8.56
N THR A 62 4.77 9.34 -7.62
CA THR A 62 3.80 9.34 -6.54
C THR A 62 2.59 10.15 -6.93
N GLN A 63 1.41 9.55 -6.78
CA GLN A 63 0.13 10.18 -7.08
C GLN A 63 -0.48 10.74 -5.78
N TYR A 64 -1.16 11.87 -5.86
CA TYR A 64 -1.96 12.35 -4.74
C TYR A 64 -3.33 11.64 -4.75
N SER A 65 -3.73 11.10 -3.60
CA SER A 65 -5.06 10.51 -3.45
C SER A 65 -5.58 10.70 -2.04
N ARG A 66 -6.85 11.05 -1.93
CA ARG A 66 -7.59 11.00 -0.67
C ARG A 66 -8.38 9.69 -0.64
N ILE A 67 -8.16 8.88 0.39
CA ILE A 67 -8.96 7.67 0.62
C ILE A 67 -10.40 8.10 0.91
N PRO A 68 -11.43 7.52 0.26
CA PRO A 68 -12.82 7.80 0.59
C PRO A 68 -13.13 7.59 2.07
N GLU A 69 -13.96 8.45 2.66
CA GLU A 69 -14.21 8.46 4.11
C GLU A 69 -15.16 7.34 4.58
N PHE A 70 -16.05 6.86 3.69
CA PHE A 70 -16.90 5.71 4.02
C PHE A 70 -16.09 4.42 4.04
N ALA A 71 -16.31 3.58 5.05
CA ALA A 71 -15.48 2.39 5.29
C ALA A 71 -15.40 1.45 4.08
N GLU A 72 -16.54 1.16 3.44
CA GLU A 72 -16.62 0.28 2.27
C GLU A 72 -15.91 0.86 1.05
N GLU A 73 -16.13 2.15 0.77
CA GLU A 73 -15.49 2.85 -0.33
C GLU A 73 -13.97 2.97 -0.10
N GLY A 74 -13.54 3.27 1.12
CA GLY A 74 -12.13 3.35 1.50
C GLY A 74 -11.43 2.00 1.31
N VAL A 75 -12.06 0.90 1.70
CA VAL A 75 -11.53 -0.45 1.47
C VAL A 75 -11.59 -0.82 -0.01
N THR A 76 -12.66 -0.46 -0.73
CA THR A 76 -12.76 -0.64 -2.19
C THR A 76 -11.59 0.04 -2.89
N TRP A 77 -11.27 1.28 -2.51
CA TRP A 77 -10.11 2.00 -3.02
C TRP A 77 -8.78 1.30 -2.65
N LEU A 78 -8.60 0.88 -1.39
CA LEU A 78 -7.37 0.20 -0.96
C LEU A 78 -7.13 -1.11 -1.72
N LEU A 79 -8.18 -1.86 -2.00
CA LEU A 79 -8.12 -3.19 -2.60
C LEU A 79 -8.37 -3.19 -4.12
N ASP A 80 -8.60 -2.02 -4.74
CA ASP A 80 -8.96 -1.85 -6.15
C ASP A 80 -10.09 -2.81 -6.59
N LEU A 81 -11.14 -2.93 -5.78
CA LEU A 81 -12.21 -3.89 -6.03
C LEU A 81 -13.04 -3.59 -7.28
N GLU A 82 -12.96 -2.37 -7.81
CA GLU A 82 -13.58 -1.98 -9.08
C GLU A 82 -12.81 -2.49 -10.29
N HIS A 83 -11.53 -2.88 -10.11
CA HIS A 83 -10.63 -3.37 -11.15
C HIS A 83 -10.12 -4.77 -10.81
N PRO A 84 -10.95 -5.81 -10.97
CA PRO A 84 -10.63 -7.16 -10.52
C PRO A 84 -9.37 -7.77 -11.14
N GLU A 85 -8.97 -7.32 -12.33
CA GLU A 85 -7.77 -7.75 -13.04
C GLU A 85 -6.46 -7.14 -12.50
N GLU A 86 -6.54 -6.04 -11.74
CA GLU A 86 -5.38 -5.31 -11.22
C GLU A 86 -5.43 -5.17 -9.68
N ARG A 87 -5.66 -6.25 -8.93
CA ARG A 87 -5.71 -6.18 -7.47
C ARG A 87 -4.33 -6.20 -6.83
N PRO A 88 -4.11 -5.38 -5.80
CA PRO A 88 -2.86 -5.42 -5.08
C PRO A 88 -2.75 -6.72 -4.28
N THR A 89 -1.58 -7.37 -4.36
CA THR A 89 -1.21 -8.48 -3.48
C THR A 89 -0.71 -8.00 -2.13
N ASN A 90 -0.13 -6.79 -2.10
CA ASN A 90 0.37 -6.21 -0.86
C ASN A 90 -0.04 -4.73 -0.77
N ILE A 91 -0.37 -4.30 0.45
CA ILE A 91 -0.59 -2.90 0.81
C ILE A 91 0.38 -2.53 1.92
N TYR A 92 1.03 -1.39 1.75
CA TYR A 92 1.95 -0.86 2.74
C TYR A 92 1.50 0.51 3.19
N PHE A 93 1.34 0.68 4.51
CA PHE A 93 1.16 1.98 5.14
C PHE A 93 2.52 2.47 5.62
N VAL A 94 3.00 3.56 5.05
CA VAL A 94 4.33 4.11 5.33
C VAL A 94 4.18 5.45 6.00
N ARG A 95 4.59 5.52 7.27
CA ARG A 95 4.57 6.74 8.08
C ARG A 95 5.97 7.33 8.16
N SER A 96 6.08 8.65 7.92
CA SER A 96 7.30 9.39 8.25
C SER A 96 7.51 9.42 9.77
N THR A 97 8.75 9.26 10.23
CA THR A 97 9.11 9.46 11.65
C THR A 97 9.18 10.94 12.03
N SER A 98 8.90 11.86 11.09
CA SER A 98 8.71 13.27 11.39
C SER A 98 7.60 13.49 12.43
N GLN A 99 7.62 14.62 13.11
CA GLN A 99 6.61 15.01 14.09
C GLN A 99 5.21 15.09 13.46
N SER A 100 5.10 15.51 12.20
CA SER A 100 3.85 15.57 11.45
C SER A 100 3.26 14.20 11.12
N GLY A 101 4.06 13.12 11.10
CA GLY A 101 3.60 11.75 10.87
C GLY A 101 2.86 11.56 9.54
N GLU A 102 3.37 12.12 8.45
CA GLU A 102 2.78 12.00 7.12
C GLU A 102 2.65 10.55 6.67
N LEU A 103 1.57 10.25 5.94
CA LEU A 103 1.22 8.90 5.52
C LEU A 103 1.26 8.74 4.00
N LEU A 104 2.03 7.76 3.53
CA LEU A 104 1.91 7.19 2.17
C LEU A 104 1.19 5.86 2.20
N VAL A 105 0.49 5.55 1.11
CA VAL A 105 -0.02 4.20 0.81
C VAL A 105 0.70 3.69 -0.43
N ILE A 106 1.27 2.50 -0.32
CA ILE A 106 1.90 1.82 -1.46
C ILE A 106 1.11 0.55 -1.73
N LYS A 107 0.65 0.37 -2.96
CA LYS A 107 -0.01 -0.84 -3.44
C LYS A 107 0.93 -1.60 -4.36
N GLN A 108 1.17 -2.88 -4.09
CA GLN A 108 1.99 -3.75 -4.92
C GLN A 108 1.11 -4.76 -5.66
N TYR A 109 1.26 -4.85 -6.97
CA TYR A 109 0.45 -5.69 -7.87
C TYR A 109 1.22 -6.90 -8.42
N GLY A 110 2.51 -6.82 -8.46
CA GLY A 110 3.41 -7.86 -8.95
C GLY A 110 4.70 -7.90 -8.17
N GLU A 111 5.72 -8.57 -8.70
CA GLU A 111 6.99 -8.67 -8.01
C GLU A 111 7.63 -7.30 -7.74
N TRP A 112 7.58 -6.41 -8.73
CA TRP A 112 8.15 -5.05 -8.66
C TRP A 112 7.13 -3.94 -8.94
N GLN A 113 5.99 -4.25 -9.50
CA GLN A 113 4.99 -3.27 -9.85
C GLN A 113 4.34 -2.67 -8.61
N CYS A 114 4.63 -1.39 -8.34
CA CYS A 114 4.06 -0.63 -7.24
C CYS A 114 3.43 0.67 -7.73
N LYS A 115 2.33 1.07 -7.08
CA LYS A 115 1.76 2.42 -7.18
C LYS A 115 1.85 3.08 -5.81
N THR A 116 2.46 4.26 -5.75
CA THR A 116 2.65 5.03 -4.51
C THR A 116 1.68 6.20 -4.48
N TYR A 117 0.99 6.36 -3.35
CA TYR A 117 0.00 7.41 -3.14
C TYR A 117 0.39 8.28 -1.95
N ARG A 118 0.60 9.58 -2.20
CA ARG A 118 0.62 10.60 -1.17
C ARG A 118 -0.80 10.84 -0.70
N THR A 119 -1.01 10.81 0.60
CA THR A 119 -2.31 11.05 1.22
C THR A 119 -2.31 12.35 2.03
N PRO A 120 -3.48 12.95 2.32
CA PRO A 120 -3.58 14.09 3.21
C PRO A 120 -3.55 13.72 4.70
N TYR A 121 -3.35 12.44 5.03
CA TYR A 121 -3.41 11.98 6.41
C TYR A 121 -2.07 12.17 7.11
N HIS A 122 -2.18 12.56 8.38
CA HIS A 122 -1.09 12.65 9.33
C HIS A 122 -1.43 11.74 10.53
N VAL A 123 -0.58 10.76 10.79
CA VAL A 123 -0.72 9.85 11.93
C VAL A 123 0.16 10.38 13.06
N SER A 124 -0.31 11.43 13.72
CA SER A 124 0.42 12.19 14.75
C SER A 124 -0.54 12.70 15.82
N GLU A 125 -0.04 12.86 17.02
CA GLU A 125 -0.76 13.50 18.14
C GLU A 125 -0.96 15.01 17.92
N GLU A 126 -0.21 15.63 17.03
CA GLU A 126 -0.27 17.07 16.75
C GLU A 126 -1.32 17.49 15.72
N ILE A 127 -2.11 16.54 15.22
CA ILE A 127 -3.16 16.84 14.24
C ILE A 127 -4.21 17.81 14.79
N GLY A 128 -4.66 18.76 13.97
CA GLY A 128 -5.82 19.63 14.29
C GLY A 128 -7.15 18.88 14.17
N ASN A 129 -8.26 19.57 14.50
CA ASN A 129 -9.60 18.96 14.50
C ASN A 129 -10.00 18.32 13.15
N GLY A 130 -9.64 18.93 12.02
CA GLY A 130 -9.91 18.37 10.70
C GLY A 130 -9.11 17.08 10.44
N GLY A 131 -7.83 17.07 10.82
CA GLY A 131 -6.98 15.89 10.75
C GLY A 131 -7.47 14.75 11.66
N GLU A 132 -7.95 15.09 12.86
CA GLU A 132 -8.54 14.13 13.80
C GLU A 132 -9.79 13.46 13.20
N SER A 133 -10.67 14.26 12.57
CA SER A 133 -11.86 13.69 11.91
C SER A 133 -11.46 12.74 10.78
N SER A 134 -10.56 13.18 9.90
CA SER A 134 -10.11 12.35 8.78
C SER A 134 -9.41 11.07 9.26
N LEU A 135 -8.59 11.15 10.31
CA LEU A 135 -7.92 9.98 10.88
C LEU A 135 -8.93 9.03 11.55
N ALA A 136 -9.97 9.54 12.22
CA ALA A 136 -11.02 8.70 12.79
C ALA A 136 -11.73 7.84 11.73
N HIS A 137 -12.05 8.42 10.56
CA HIS A 137 -12.61 7.65 9.44
C HIS A 137 -11.61 6.62 8.92
N LEU A 138 -10.34 7.02 8.77
CA LEU A 138 -9.28 6.10 8.33
C LEU A 138 -9.12 4.90 9.27
N LEU A 139 -9.25 5.10 10.60
CA LEU A 139 -9.20 3.98 11.56
C LEU A 139 -10.35 2.99 11.37
N VAL A 140 -11.55 3.46 11.02
CA VAL A 140 -12.68 2.57 10.72
C VAL A 140 -12.44 1.79 9.42
N ILE A 141 -11.86 2.45 8.40
CA ILE A 141 -11.44 1.80 7.15
C ILE A 141 -10.40 0.72 7.45
N TRP A 142 -9.39 1.00 8.28
CA TRP A 142 -8.38 0.03 8.68
C TRP A 142 -8.94 -1.16 9.45
N GLN A 143 -9.90 -0.93 10.35
CA GLN A 143 -10.59 -2.02 11.04
C GLN A 143 -11.32 -2.94 10.05
N LEU A 144 -12.05 -2.37 9.08
CA LEU A 144 -12.73 -3.17 8.04
C LEU A 144 -11.71 -3.91 7.17
N LEU A 145 -10.64 -3.24 6.72
CA LEU A 145 -9.55 -3.86 5.96
C LEU A 145 -8.93 -5.04 6.73
N TYR A 146 -8.68 -4.86 8.03
CA TYR A 146 -8.14 -5.92 8.89
C TYR A 146 -9.04 -7.16 8.91
N ARG A 147 -10.36 -6.99 9.06
CA ARG A 147 -11.32 -8.12 9.05
C ARG A 147 -11.36 -8.88 7.72
N ILE A 148 -11.00 -8.22 6.62
CA ILE A 148 -10.88 -8.85 5.31
C ILE A 148 -9.52 -9.52 5.18
N TYR A 149 -8.45 -8.79 5.49
CA TYR A 149 -7.06 -9.22 5.35
C TYR A 149 -6.75 -10.51 6.13
N VAL A 150 -7.10 -10.59 7.40
CA VAL A 150 -6.82 -11.78 8.25
C VAL A 150 -7.55 -13.06 7.77
N LYS A 151 -8.49 -12.93 6.86
CA LYS A 151 -9.28 -14.02 6.29
C LYS A 151 -8.99 -14.27 4.81
N THR A 152 -7.95 -13.59 4.26
CA THR A 152 -7.59 -13.62 2.84
C THR A 152 -6.13 -14.02 2.70
N SER A 153 -5.87 -15.18 2.05
CA SER A 153 -4.51 -15.72 1.92
C SER A 153 -3.61 -14.96 0.95
N ASP A 154 -4.19 -14.26 -0.01
CA ASP A 154 -3.47 -13.65 -1.15
C ASP A 154 -3.21 -12.16 -0.97
N LEU A 155 -3.60 -11.59 0.16
CA LEU A 155 -3.37 -10.21 0.53
C LEU A 155 -2.44 -10.11 1.73
N LEU A 156 -1.39 -9.28 1.63
CA LEU A 156 -0.54 -8.91 2.75
C LEU A 156 -0.68 -7.41 3.02
N VAL A 157 -0.99 -7.06 4.27
CA VAL A 157 -1.03 -5.65 4.71
C VAL A 157 0.04 -5.45 5.77
N GLN A 158 0.87 -4.44 5.60
CA GLN A 158 1.97 -4.14 6.52
C GLN A 158 2.15 -2.64 6.70
N SER A 159 2.77 -2.24 7.79
CA SER A 159 3.14 -0.85 8.02
C SER A 159 4.61 -0.68 8.37
N PHE A 160 5.13 0.51 8.04
CA PHE A 160 6.53 0.87 8.18
C PHE A 160 6.67 2.27 8.75
N LEU A 161 7.76 2.47 9.47
CA LEU A 161 8.27 3.77 9.86
C LEU A 161 9.54 4.03 9.07
N VAL A 162 9.60 5.15 8.38
CA VAL A 162 10.77 5.56 7.59
C VAL A 162 11.23 6.95 8.00
N SER A 163 12.50 7.25 7.79
CA SER A 163 13.03 8.59 8.07
C SER A 163 12.38 9.65 7.16
N PRO A 164 12.38 10.95 7.53
CA PRO A 164 11.90 12.02 6.67
C PRO A 164 12.60 12.07 5.31
N GLU A 165 13.89 11.73 5.27
CA GLU A 165 14.70 11.68 4.06
C GLU A 165 14.23 10.56 3.13
N GLU A 166 14.03 9.35 3.64
CA GLU A 166 13.51 8.21 2.89
C GLU A 166 12.06 8.45 2.43
N PHE A 167 11.25 9.09 3.28
CA PHE A 167 9.89 9.48 2.92
C PHE A 167 9.90 10.47 1.74
N THR A 168 10.85 11.41 1.73
CA THR A 168 11.05 12.36 0.62
C THR A 168 11.46 11.64 -0.66
N LEU A 169 12.38 10.66 -0.59
CA LEU A 169 12.76 9.85 -1.76
C LEU A 169 11.56 9.12 -2.38
N LEU A 170 10.65 8.61 -1.54
CA LEU A 170 9.39 7.99 -1.99
C LEU A 170 8.44 9.01 -2.62
N LEU A 171 8.30 10.20 -2.01
CA LEU A 171 7.46 11.28 -2.54
C LEU A 171 7.92 11.78 -3.90
N GLU A 172 9.22 11.96 -4.06
CA GLU A 172 9.84 12.43 -5.31
C GLU A 172 9.89 11.34 -6.39
N GLY A 173 9.67 10.09 -6.01
CA GLY A 173 9.74 8.95 -6.92
C GLY A 173 11.15 8.65 -7.44
N ASN A 174 12.16 9.02 -6.66
CA ASN A 174 13.58 8.85 -7.02
C ASN A 174 14.11 7.44 -6.71
N GLU A 175 13.44 6.71 -5.81
CA GLU A 175 13.82 5.36 -5.42
C GLU A 175 12.62 4.41 -5.50
N HIS A 176 12.88 3.13 -5.82
CA HIS A 176 11.84 2.12 -5.88
C HIS A 176 11.27 1.86 -4.47
N PRO A 177 9.92 1.88 -4.27
CA PRO A 177 9.32 1.74 -2.95
C PRO A 177 9.77 0.50 -2.19
N LEU A 178 9.80 -0.66 -2.82
CA LEU A 178 10.23 -1.90 -2.17
C LEU A 178 11.71 -1.90 -1.79
N LYS A 179 12.55 -1.15 -2.51
CA LYS A 179 13.97 -1.03 -2.18
C LYS A 179 14.17 -0.19 -0.92
N VAL A 180 13.38 0.84 -0.71
CA VAL A 180 13.38 1.59 0.56
C VAL A 180 12.86 0.68 1.68
N LEU A 181 11.70 0.04 1.51
CA LEU A 181 11.07 -0.77 2.55
C LEU A 181 11.85 -2.03 2.94
N GLN A 182 12.72 -2.57 2.06
CA GLN A 182 13.52 -3.76 2.39
C GLN A 182 14.50 -3.54 3.55
N HIS A 183 14.90 -2.31 3.81
CA HIS A 183 15.81 -1.95 4.90
C HIS A 183 15.10 -1.72 6.25
N HIS A 184 13.77 -1.80 6.25
CA HIS A 184 12.95 -1.57 7.44
C HIS A 184 12.24 -2.85 7.90
N THR A 185 12.09 -2.98 9.21
CA THR A 185 11.23 -4.01 9.80
C THR A 185 9.78 -3.53 9.80
N ALA A 186 8.88 -4.37 9.30
CA ALA A 186 7.45 -4.08 9.42
C ALA A 186 7.04 -4.04 10.89
N SER A 187 6.20 -3.11 11.25
CA SER A 187 5.61 -2.98 12.57
C SER A 187 4.09 -2.85 12.47
N PRO A 188 3.30 -3.44 13.39
CA PRO A 188 1.84 -3.49 13.27
C PRO A 188 1.13 -2.21 13.77
N TRP A 189 1.77 -1.04 13.74
CA TRP A 189 1.21 0.19 14.27
C TRP A 189 -0.15 0.57 13.64
N TRP A 190 -0.41 0.21 12.39
CA TRP A 190 -1.68 0.48 11.72
C TRP A 190 -2.83 -0.38 12.29
N GLU A 191 -2.50 -1.56 12.85
CA GLU A 191 -3.45 -2.45 13.52
C GLU A 191 -3.65 -2.03 14.97
N ASP A 192 -2.55 -1.72 15.67
CA ASP A 192 -2.54 -1.46 17.10
C ASP A 192 -3.17 -0.09 17.46
N ILE A 193 -3.17 0.88 16.54
CA ILE A 193 -3.68 2.24 16.79
C ILE A 193 -5.17 2.29 17.16
N TRP A 194 -5.96 1.32 16.71
CA TRP A 194 -7.39 1.22 17.01
C TRP A 194 -7.72 0.07 17.97
N ASP A 195 -6.76 -0.80 18.30
CA ASP A 195 -6.92 -1.87 19.28
C ASP A 195 -6.48 -1.41 20.67
N THR A 196 -7.46 -1.03 21.49
CA THR A 196 -7.21 -0.52 22.85
C THR A 196 -6.49 -1.50 23.76
N SER A 197 -6.48 -2.80 23.45
CA SER A 197 -5.74 -3.81 24.20
C SER A 197 -4.24 -3.80 23.89
N MET A 198 -3.85 -3.25 22.74
CA MET A 198 -2.50 -3.27 22.21
C MET A 198 -1.78 -1.92 22.37
N PHE A 199 -2.46 -0.79 22.25
CA PHE A 199 -1.77 0.51 22.26
C PHE A 199 -1.01 0.79 23.56
N MET A 200 -1.45 0.29 24.70
CA MET A 200 -0.75 0.41 25.99
C MET A 200 0.49 -0.48 26.11
N LYS A 201 0.63 -1.48 25.21
CA LYS A 201 1.76 -2.40 25.21
C LYS A 201 2.83 -2.02 24.20
N SER A 202 2.49 -1.17 23.24
CA SER A 202 3.34 -0.79 22.12
C SER A 202 3.73 0.69 22.25
N ASN A 203 4.93 1.02 21.82
CA ASN A 203 5.40 2.40 21.71
C ASN A 203 6.22 2.53 20.41
N TYR A 204 5.56 2.94 19.34
CA TYR A 204 6.18 3.00 18.02
C TYR A 204 6.93 4.30 17.76
N TRP A 205 6.49 5.42 18.37
CA TRP A 205 7.13 6.74 18.32
C TRP A 205 6.76 7.58 19.55
N SER A 206 7.49 8.65 19.76
CA SER A 206 7.12 9.65 20.79
C SER A 206 5.75 10.25 20.47
N GLY A 207 4.80 10.22 21.43
CA GLY A 207 3.41 10.65 21.21
C GLY A 207 2.44 9.55 20.81
N TRP A 208 2.88 8.29 20.69
CA TRP A 208 2.00 7.16 20.34
C TRP A 208 0.82 7.01 21.29
N GLU A 209 1.05 6.99 22.59
CA GLU A 209 -0.01 6.83 23.60
C GLU A 209 -1.01 8.00 23.57
N GLN A 210 -0.50 9.23 23.41
CA GLN A 210 -1.33 10.43 23.30
C GLN A 210 -2.23 10.36 22.05
N LEU A 211 -1.68 9.93 20.92
CA LEU A 211 -2.45 9.74 19.69
C LEU A 211 -3.54 8.68 19.87
N CYS A 212 -3.20 7.50 20.40
CA CYS A 212 -4.16 6.42 20.61
C CYS A 212 -5.31 6.85 21.53
N THR A 213 -4.98 7.50 22.66
CA THR A 213 -5.97 8.05 23.60
C THR A 213 -6.88 9.10 22.92
N ARG A 214 -6.27 9.99 22.14
CA ARG A 214 -7.00 11.00 21.38
C ARG A 214 -7.96 10.37 20.37
N MET A 215 -7.48 9.36 19.63
CA MET A 215 -8.29 8.68 18.61
C MET A 215 -9.44 7.88 19.21
N GLN A 216 -9.24 7.23 20.38
CA GLN A 216 -10.32 6.58 21.08
C GLN A 216 -11.46 7.57 21.42
N ARG A 217 -11.13 8.71 22.01
CA ARG A 217 -12.09 9.77 22.29
C ARG A 217 -12.76 10.29 21.02
N ALA A 218 -11.98 10.47 19.96
CA ALA A 218 -12.49 10.93 18.68
C ALA A 218 -13.53 9.98 18.08
N LEU A 219 -13.38 8.68 18.23
CA LEU A 219 -14.36 7.69 17.79
C LEU A 219 -15.63 7.71 18.67
N GLU A 220 -15.49 7.86 19.99
CA GLU A 220 -16.62 7.92 20.95
C GLU A 220 -17.55 9.11 20.69
N VAL A 221 -16.99 10.28 20.30
CA VAL A 221 -17.79 11.49 20.03
C VAL A 221 -18.36 11.56 18.62
N ARG A 222 -18.19 10.52 17.81
CA ARG A 222 -18.72 10.43 16.43
C ARG A 222 -19.76 9.33 16.30
N PRO A 223 -21.03 9.58 16.71
CA PRO A 223 -22.06 8.55 16.79
C PRO A 223 -22.36 7.89 15.43
N HIS A 224 -22.08 8.55 14.32
CA HIS A 224 -22.27 7.98 12.98
C HIS A 224 -21.27 6.86 12.64
N LEU A 225 -20.11 6.77 13.31
CA LEU A 225 -19.13 5.70 13.14
C LEU A 225 -19.42 4.49 14.03
N LEU A 226 -20.12 4.67 15.15
CA LEU A 226 -20.34 3.62 16.14
C LEU A 226 -21.04 2.38 15.57
N PRO A 227 -22.10 2.47 14.74
CA PRO A 227 -22.76 1.29 14.19
C PRO A 227 -21.83 0.42 13.35
N VAL A 228 -20.96 1.05 12.56
CA VAL A 228 -19.96 0.34 11.74
C VAL A 228 -18.95 -0.35 12.65
N ILE A 229 -18.43 0.34 13.66
CA ILE A 229 -17.47 -0.21 14.64
C ILE A 229 -18.07 -1.41 15.38
N GLU A 230 -19.33 -1.35 15.78
CA GLU A 230 -20.05 -2.46 16.44
C GLU A 230 -20.18 -3.67 15.51
N GLN A 231 -20.57 -3.46 14.26
CA GLN A 231 -20.62 -4.51 13.25
C GLN A 231 -19.24 -5.15 13.00
N LEU A 232 -18.18 -4.36 13.01
CA LEU A 232 -16.81 -4.84 12.84
C LEU A 232 -16.35 -5.65 14.06
N LYS A 233 -16.69 -5.23 15.29
CA LYS A 233 -16.42 -5.99 16.51
C LYS A 233 -17.16 -7.33 16.53
N ALA A 234 -18.42 -7.33 16.07
CA ALA A 234 -19.26 -8.53 15.98
C ALA A 234 -18.94 -9.41 14.75
N GLU A 235 -18.01 -9.02 13.89
CA GLU A 235 -17.69 -9.64 12.60
C GLU A 235 -18.90 -9.81 11.67
N SER A 236 -19.92 -9.00 11.84
CA SER A 236 -21.21 -9.08 11.14
C SER A 236 -21.34 -8.10 9.97
N HIS A 237 -20.31 -7.28 9.69
CA HIS A 237 -20.35 -6.29 8.61
C HIS A 237 -20.47 -6.96 7.23
N PRO A 238 -21.53 -6.68 6.42
CA PRO A 238 -21.84 -7.41 5.19
C PRO A 238 -20.71 -7.38 4.15
N PHE A 239 -20.01 -6.26 4.05
CA PHE A 239 -18.93 -6.06 3.10
C PHE A 239 -17.75 -7.03 3.28
N ILE A 240 -17.51 -7.55 4.49
CA ILE A 240 -16.45 -8.53 4.75
C ILE A 240 -16.65 -9.78 3.88
N ASN A 241 -17.85 -10.30 3.78
CA ASN A 241 -18.14 -11.48 2.98
C ASN A 241 -18.12 -11.19 1.47
N GLN A 242 -18.60 -10.02 1.06
CA GLN A 242 -18.54 -9.56 -0.31
C GLN A 242 -17.09 -9.45 -0.81
N ALA A 243 -16.23 -8.76 -0.06
CA ALA A 243 -14.82 -8.59 -0.41
C ALA A 243 -14.08 -9.94 -0.52
N LYS A 244 -14.33 -10.87 0.41
CA LYS A 244 -13.76 -12.23 0.35
C LYS A 244 -14.17 -13.01 -0.89
N LEU A 245 -15.42 -12.91 -1.30
CA LEU A 245 -15.91 -13.59 -2.51
C LEU A 245 -15.22 -13.03 -3.76
N LEU A 246 -14.95 -11.73 -3.79
CA LEU A 246 -14.23 -11.09 -4.89
C LEU A 246 -12.79 -11.62 -4.98
N TYR A 247 -12.08 -11.77 -3.88
CA TYR A 247 -10.73 -12.35 -3.87
C TYR A 247 -10.69 -13.84 -4.25
N LYS A 248 -11.68 -14.64 -3.87
CA LYS A 248 -11.75 -16.07 -4.20
C LYS A 248 -12.07 -16.34 -5.68
N LYS A 249 -12.82 -15.50 -6.35
CA LYS A 249 -13.22 -15.72 -7.76
C LYS A 249 -12.03 -15.73 -8.73
N GLU A 250 -10.96 -15.02 -8.43
CA GLU A 250 -9.75 -15.01 -9.28
C GLU A 250 -8.99 -16.33 -9.28
N TYR A 251 -9.01 -17.08 -8.19
CA TYR A 251 -8.34 -18.38 -8.10
C TYR A 251 -8.91 -19.39 -9.09
N ILE A 252 -10.20 -19.31 -9.41
CA ILE A 252 -10.88 -20.21 -10.33
C ILE A 252 -10.50 -19.88 -11.78
N TYR A 253 -10.37 -18.61 -12.15
CA TYR A 253 -10.02 -18.20 -13.53
C TYR A 253 -8.56 -18.47 -13.89
N LYS A 254 -7.61 -18.34 -12.95
CA LYS A 254 -6.19 -18.64 -13.20
C LYS A 254 -5.91 -20.14 -13.35
N ASN A 255 -6.70 -20.99 -12.70
CA ASN A 255 -6.54 -22.46 -12.77
C ASN A 255 -7.39 -23.11 -13.88
N SER A 256 -8.24 -22.38 -14.60
CA SER A 256 -9.04 -22.90 -15.69
C SER A 256 -8.40 -22.71 -17.08
N ASN A 257 -7.26 -22.03 -17.13
CA ASN A 257 -6.50 -21.71 -18.34
C ASN A 257 -5.11 -22.37 -18.41
N HIS A 258 -4.95 -23.49 -17.70
CA HIS A 258 -3.77 -24.37 -17.78
C HIS A 258 -4.14 -25.77 -18.25
#